data_efa670da43787083bc37321103748469
#
_entry.id   efa670da43787083bc37321103748469
#
_cell.length_a   1.000
_cell.length_b   1.000
_cell.length_c   1.000
_cell.angle_alpha   90.00
_cell.angle_beta   90.00
_cell.angle_gamma   90.00
#
_symmetry.space_group_name_H-M   'P 1'
#
loop_
_entity.id
_entity.type
_entity.pdbx_description
1 polymer ?
#
loop_
_entity_poly.entity_id
_entity_poly.type
_entity_poly.pdbx_seq_one_letter_code
_entity_poly.pdbx_strand_id
1 'polypeptide(L)'
;MLRVLGALKVATADQIQRIGAPHLTFRYADKPTPSKQKQARTASHTGALSDMRKHGLSENGGSTETGDSLRNLTLKGLEAASYELQRPVTEMGSTARGAGSSGASHPMAVNETVIALLRPKPNMARLADDPAEVREAAQAAVDGPDGIGTIASYWTEVPLPATGTWNTPGKGGAQADLVLTASQDRVPLLFIEVDNCHETAEELAAKLEKYARFFRRKVKDTDGRERPMWRTCWSAPATWSGDATYPPVLLVFNRIGERNPNRTVPRLQELTRHLWQGEHQRGGHHHYDGKIPIIAVGLGNLREHGPAGSVFLRFGRDHMQPLLEAIGNPRREAADAREAEESKARQAEYQAQVRRAAQEQAAKQAAEREARRPICTGCGAKFTDARWEVVQPKDWGTPKDSHPHLCDGCKQRASAAAAGPAAGTRKHQETTRAEVGQHDFRRNTRRPVCAQCGADFTDERWRATERVGWGMAQDPRPSLCGDCDQRHETDWEQVWPGAIRRDQEQDQDQAVPEQKATGWLSRLRR
;
A
#
# COMPACT_ATOMS: atom_id res chain seq x y z
N MET A 1 -26.43 4.51 15.09
CA MET A 1 -27.21 3.29 15.31
C MET A 1 -27.48 2.52 14.03
N LEU A 2 -28.00 3.15 12.97
CA LEU A 2 -28.20 2.49 11.67
C LEU A 2 -26.95 1.80 11.13
N ARG A 3 -25.80 2.50 11.15
CA ARG A 3 -24.49 1.92 10.73
C ARG A 3 -24.14 0.66 11.52
N VAL A 4 -24.34 0.69 12.85
CA VAL A 4 -24.00 -0.45 13.70
C VAL A 4 -24.92 -1.64 13.41
N LEU A 5 -26.23 -1.43 13.39
CA LEU A 5 -27.19 -2.50 13.06
C LEU A 5 -27.07 -2.98 11.62
N GLY A 6 -26.71 -2.09 10.68
CA GLY A 6 -26.44 -2.47 9.30
C GLY A 6 -25.22 -3.39 9.16
N ALA A 7 -24.18 -3.18 9.95
CA ALA A 7 -22.98 -4.02 9.98
C ALA A 7 -23.19 -5.34 10.75
N LEU A 8 -23.77 -5.26 11.96
CA LEU A 8 -23.91 -6.39 12.89
C LEU A 8 -25.16 -7.24 12.69
N LYS A 9 -26.16 -6.73 11.91
CA LYS A 9 -27.47 -7.33 11.66
C LYS A 9 -28.40 -7.34 12.87
N VAL A 10 -27.96 -7.87 14.00
CA VAL A 10 -28.67 -7.92 15.27
C VAL A 10 -27.76 -7.48 16.41
N ALA A 11 -28.25 -6.62 17.31
CA ALA A 11 -27.45 -6.15 18.44
C ALA A 11 -28.33 -5.73 19.63
N THR A 12 -27.75 -5.70 20.83
CA THR A 12 -28.33 -5.09 22.02
C THR A 12 -28.08 -3.58 22.04
N ALA A 13 -28.85 -2.83 22.82
CA ALA A 13 -28.60 -1.41 23.06
C ALA A 13 -27.20 -1.14 23.66
N ASP A 14 -26.68 -2.09 24.46
CA ASP A 14 -25.35 -2.03 25.04
C ASP A 14 -24.24 -2.10 23.96
N GLN A 15 -24.32 -3.07 23.07
CA GLN A 15 -23.35 -3.19 21.97
C GLN A 15 -23.38 -1.98 21.04
N ILE A 16 -24.57 -1.47 20.72
CA ILE A 16 -24.75 -0.27 19.91
C ILE A 16 -24.11 0.95 20.61
N GLN A 17 -24.31 1.10 21.93
CA GLN A 17 -23.73 2.19 22.71
C GLN A 17 -22.21 2.10 22.75
N ARG A 18 -21.65 0.91 23.01
CA ARG A 18 -20.20 0.70 23.10
C ARG A 18 -19.48 1.03 21.79
N ILE A 19 -20.13 0.81 20.65
CA ILE A 19 -19.58 1.16 19.33
C ILE A 19 -19.85 2.65 18.99
N GLY A 20 -21.08 3.11 19.16
CA GLY A 20 -21.51 4.42 18.66
C GLY A 20 -21.26 5.59 19.60
N ALA A 21 -21.17 5.33 20.88
CA ALA A 21 -21.00 6.34 21.94
C ALA A 21 -20.16 5.83 23.12
N PRO A 22 -18.90 5.38 22.88
CA PRO A 22 -18.07 4.74 23.90
C PRO A 22 -17.79 5.63 25.11
N HIS A 23 -17.82 6.96 24.96
CA HIS A 23 -17.67 7.94 26.05
C HIS A 23 -18.71 7.73 27.20
N LEU A 24 -19.91 7.23 26.89
CA LEU A 24 -20.94 6.97 27.92
C LEU A 24 -20.56 5.87 28.89
N THR A 25 -19.67 4.96 28.52
CA THR A 25 -19.15 3.93 29.41
C THR A 25 -18.42 4.54 30.60
N PHE A 26 -17.67 5.60 30.38
CA PHE A 26 -16.89 6.29 31.41
C PHE A 26 -17.78 7.20 32.26
N ARG A 27 -18.73 7.92 31.63
CA ARG A 27 -19.64 8.86 32.31
C ARG A 27 -20.48 8.22 33.40
N TYR A 28 -20.88 6.98 33.23
CA TYR A 28 -21.76 6.28 34.16
C TYR A 28 -21.06 5.15 34.97
N ALA A 29 -19.74 5.15 35.01
CA ALA A 29 -18.97 4.20 35.78
C ALA A 29 -19.17 4.32 37.30
N ASP A 30 -19.65 5.46 37.80
CA ASP A 30 -19.95 5.78 39.19
C ASP A 30 -21.19 5.07 39.74
N LYS A 31 -22.05 4.52 38.88
CA LYS A 31 -23.28 3.86 39.34
C LYS A 31 -22.99 2.62 40.15
N PRO A 32 -23.79 2.33 41.23
CA PRO A 32 -23.43 1.38 42.28
C PRO A 32 -23.42 -0.09 41.84
N THR A 33 -24.00 -0.42 40.70
CA THR A 33 -24.00 -1.80 40.18
C THR A 33 -23.80 -1.83 38.67
N PRO A 34 -23.18 -2.89 38.13
CA PRO A 34 -23.02 -3.07 36.69
C PRO A 34 -24.33 -2.95 35.90
N SER A 35 -25.45 -3.43 36.46
CA SER A 35 -26.78 -3.32 35.85
C SER A 35 -27.24 -1.86 35.77
N LYS A 36 -27.08 -1.06 36.84
CA LYS A 36 -27.42 0.35 36.85
C LYS A 36 -26.49 1.18 35.92
N GLN A 37 -25.20 0.83 35.87
CA GLN A 37 -24.26 1.43 34.92
C GLN A 37 -24.74 1.18 33.49
N LYS A 38 -25.04 -0.08 33.14
CA LYS A 38 -25.57 -0.49 31.84
C LYS A 38 -26.88 0.25 31.52
N GLN A 39 -27.82 0.29 32.41
CA GLN A 39 -29.11 0.96 32.24
C GLN A 39 -28.91 2.46 31.95
N ALA A 40 -28.05 3.13 32.71
CA ALA A 40 -27.81 4.57 32.55
C ALA A 40 -27.14 4.89 31.18
N ARG A 41 -26.07 4.16 30.81
CA ARG A 41 -25.35 4.44 29.55
C ARG A 41 -26.15 4.05 28.31
N THR A 42 -27.12 3.13 28.41
CA THR A 42 -27.94 2.68 27.27
C THR A 42 -29.30 3.39 27.15
N ALA A 43 -29.70 4.19 28.14
CA ALA A 43 -31.04 4.80 28.21
C ALA A 43 -31.41 5.58 26.92
N SER A 44 -30.52 6.45 26.45
CA SER A 44 -30.73 7.24 25.22
C SER A 44 -30.81 6.35 23.96
N HIS A 45 -30.00 5.30 23.91
CA HIS A 45 -29.99 4.35 22.79
C HIS A 45 -31.28 3.50 22.78
N THR A 46 -31.77 3.09 23.95
CA THR A 46 -33.05 2.36 24.09
C THR A 46 -34.21 3.22 23.61
N GLY A 47 -34.25 4.52 23.98
CA GLY A 47 -35.25 5.48 23.51
C GLY A 47 -35.22 5.63 22.00
N ALA A 48 -34.04 5.92 21.45
CA ALA A 48 -33.88 6.09 20.02
C ALA A 48 -34.17 4.80 19.21
N LEU A 49 -33.86 3.61 19.71
CA LEU A 49 -34.25 2.34 19.09
C LEU A 49 -35.80 2.14 19.12
N SER A 50 -36.46 2.62 20.15
CA SER A 50 -37.93 2.65 20.20
C SER A 50 -38.51 3.59 19.14
N ASP A 51 -37.90 4.76 18.93
CA ASP A 51 -38.32 5.70 17.88
C ASP A 51 -38.03 5.14 16.48
N MET A 52 -36.87 4.53 16.26
CA MET A 52 -36.59 3.82 15.01
C MET A 52 -37.66 2.76 14.71
N ARG A 53 -38.17 2.06 15.74
CA ARG A 53 -39.25 1.08 15.59
C ARG A 53 -40.57 1.75 15.20
N LYS A 54 -40.94 2.87 15.81
CA LYS A 54 -42.15 3.66 15.46
C LYS A 54 -42.11 4.11 14.00
N HIS A 55 -40.91 4.46 13.49
CA HIS A 55 -40.72 4.86 12.09
C HIS A 55 -40.52 3.67 11.13
N GLY A 56 -40.64 2.43 11.60
CA GLY A 56 -40.52 1.23 10.79
C GLY A 56 -39.10 0.94 10.29
N LEU A 57 -38.05 1.48 10.95
CA LEU A 57 -36.63 1.26 10.59
C LEU A 57 -36.01 0.07 11.32
N SER A 58 -36.50 -0.24 12.54
CA SER A 58 -36.03 -1.39 13.31
C SER A 58 -37.22 -2.22 13.81
N GLU A 59 -36.94 -3.47 14.15
CA GLU A 59 -37.91 -4.38 14.76
C GLU A 59 -37.30 -5.08 15.98
N ASN A 60 -38.14 -5.79 16.76
CA ASN A 60 -37.68 -6.58 17.87
C ASN A 60 -37.12 -7.91 17.36
N GLY A 61 -35.83 -8.15 17.62
CA GLY A 61 -35.11 -9.37 17.26
C GLY A 61 -35.20 -10.50 18.29
N GLY A 62 -36.00 -10.32 19.36
CA GLY A 62 -36.04 -11.23 20.47
C GLY A 62 -35.27 -10.73 21.69
N SER A 63 -34.77 -11.65 22.53
CA SER A 63 -33.94 -11.35 23.68
C SER A 63 -32.77 -12.32 23.80
N THR A 64 -31.71 -11.87 24.49
CA THR A 64 -30.62 -12.74 24.90
C THR A 64 -31.04 -13.62 26.07
N GLU A 65 -30.26 -14.65 26.39
CA GLU A 65 -30.44 -15.48 27.58
C GLU A 65 -30.41 -14.66 28.90
N THR A 66 -29.67 -13.54 28.88
CA THR A 66 -29.58 -12.60 30.01
C THR A 66 -30.74 -11.60 30.04
N GLY A 67 -31.74 -11.71 29.16
CA GLY A 67 -32.92 -10.85 29.09
C GLY A 67 -32.73 -9.52 28.38
N ASP A 68 -31.59 -9.26 27.74
CA ASP A 68 -31.38 -8.06 26.95
C ASP A 68 -32.17 -8.09 25.63
N SER A 69 -32.91 -7.03 25.35
CA SER A 69 -33.65 -6.92 24.10
C SER A 69 -32.72 -6.81 22.88
N LEU A 70 -32.98 -7.65 21.90
CA LEU A 70 -32.31 -7.61 20.60
C LEU A 70 -33.06 -6.70 19.63
N ARG A 71 -32.30 -6.05 18.77
CA ARG A 71 -32.80 -5.19 17.69
C ARG A 71 -32.15 -5.57 16.37
N ASN A 72 -32.95 -5.64 15.33
CA ASN A 72 -32.51 -5.77 13.95
C ASN A 72 -33.22 -4.72 13.06
N LEU A 73 -32.71 -4.52 11.85
CA LEU A 73 -33.31 -3.59 10.90
C LEU A 73 -34.45 -4.28 10.12
N THR A 74 -35.47 -3.48 9.78
CA THR A 74 -36.42 -3.82 8.72
C THR A 74 -35.76 -3.64 7.34
N LEU A 75 -36.42 -4.00 6.25
CA LEU A 75 -35.93 -3.71 4.89
C LEU A 75 -35.72 -2.21 4.68
N LYS A 76 -36.65 -1.36 5.15
CA LYS A 76 -36.51 0.10 5.11
C LYS A 76 -35.32 0.59 5.94
N GLY A 77 -35.10 0.00 7.12
CA GLY A 77 -33.94 0.29 7.95
C GLY A 77 -32.62 -0.15 7.32
N LEU A 78 -32.62 -1.29 6.62
CA LEU A 78 -31.45 -1.78 5.91
C LEU A 78 -31.07 -0.85 4.73
N GLU A 79 -32.05 -0.35 4.01
CA GLU A 79 -31.88 0.66 2.97
C GLU A 79 -31.27 1.95 3.55
N ALA A 80 -31.83 2.47 4.66
CA ALA A 80 -31.27 3.64 5.33
C ALA A 80 -29.83 3.39 5.85
N ALA A 81 -29.53 2.19 6.37
CA ALA A 81 -28.20 1.83 6.81
C ALA A 81 -27.20 1.71 5.65
N SER A 82 -27.65 1.38 4.44
CA SER A 82 -26.79 1.32 3.25
C SER A 82 -26.20 2.69 2.90
N TYR A 83 -26.96 3.76 3.03
CA TYR A 83 -26.48 5.15 2.86
C TYR A 83 -25.45 5.50 3.94
N GLU A 84 -25.74 5.17 5.19
CA GLU A 84 -24.86 5.44 6.31
C GLU A 84 -23.52 4.69 6.23
N LEU A 85 -23.52 3.49 5.69
CA LEU A 85 -22.34 2.64 5.51
C LEU A 85 -21.66 2.85 4.15
N GLN A 86 -22.26 3.62 3.27
CA GLN A 86 -21.82 3.77 1.87
C GLN A 86 -21.67 2.40 1.15
N ARG A 87 -22.62 1.48 1.44
CA ARG A 87 -22.69 0.14 0.84
C ARG A 87 -23.97 0.00 0.04
N PRO A 88 -23.95 -0.58 -1.16
CA PRO A 88 -25.16 -0.91 -1.90
C PRO A 88 -26.08 -1.83 -1.07
N VAL A 89 -27.39 -1.63 -1.18
CA VAL A 89 -28.39 -2.46 -0.46
C VAL A 89 -28.20 -3.96 -0.76
N THR A 90 -27.78 -4.29 -1.98
CA THR A 90 -27.50 -5.67 -2.39
C THR A 90 -26.35 -6.32 -1.64
N GLU A 91 -25.46 -5.53 -1.04
CA GLU A 91 -24.36 -5.99 -0.20
C GLU A 91 -24.71 -6.03 1.29
N MET A 92 -25.85 -5.46 1.66
CA MET A 92 -26.25 -5.41 3.06
C MET A 92 -26.73 -6.77 3.61
N GLY A 93 -26.91 -7.78 2.80
CA GLY A 93 -27.36 -9.10 3.21
C GLY A 93 -28.80 -9.13 3.71
N SER A 94 -29.12 -10.02 4.64
CA SER A 94 -30.47 -10.19 5.20
C SER A 94 -30.73 -9.26 6.39
N THR A 95 -32.00 -9.17 6.81
CA THR A 95 -32.42 -8.43 8.01
C THR A 95 -32.18 -9.20 9.31
N ALA A 96 -31.62 -10.40 9.24
CA ALA A 96 -31.43 -11.32 10.39
C ALA A 96 -32.72 -11.55 11.20
N ARG A 97 -33.88 -11.57 10.53
CA ARG A 97 -35.17 -11.84 11.17
C ARG A 97 -35.17 -13.24 11.79
N GLY A 98 -35.48 -13.35 13.06
CA GLY A 98 -35.49 -14.62 13.81
C GLY A 98 -34.13 -15.00 14.43
N ALA A 99 -33.08 -14.19 14.30
CA ALA A 99 -31.77 -14.48 14.92
C ALA A 99 -31.83 -14.66 16.44
N GLY A 100 -32.81 -14.06 17.12
CA GLY A 100 -33.03 -14.23 18.57
C GLY A 100 -33.85 -15.44 18.99
N SER A 101 -34.40 -16.20 18.04
CA SER A 101 -35.28 -17.34 18.40
C SER A 101 -34.55 -18.51 19.04
N SER A 102 -33.25 -18.62 18.88
CA SER A 102 -32.35 -19.63 19.46
C SER A 102 -31.43 -19.10 20.58
N GLY A 103 -31.82 -17.97 21.23
CA GLY A 103 -31.04 -17.36 22.30
C GLY A 103 -29.91 -16.44 21.86
N ALA A 104 -29.64 -16.33 20.57
CA ALA A 104 -28.68 -15.41 19.97
C ALA A 104 -27.24 -15.46 20.52
N SER A 105 -26.83 -16.52 21.21
CA SER A 105 -25.48 -16.60 21.81
C SER A 105 -24.36 -16.45 20.78
N HIS A 106 -24.52 -17.04 19.59
CA HIS A 106 -23.53 -16.94 18.52
C HIS A 106 -23.46 -15.52 17.91
N PRO A 107 -24.54 -14.87 17.45
CA PRO A 107 -24.48 -13.49 16.99
C PRO A 107 -23.92 -12.51 18.04
N MET A 108 -24.20 -12.73 19.31
CA MET A 108 -23.64 -11.91 20.39
C MET A 108 -22.12 -12.09 20.50
N ALA A 109 -21.60 -13.30 20.38
CA ALA A 109 -20.17 -13.56 20.37
C ALA A 109 -19.47 -12.93 19.14
N VAL A 110 -20.12 -12.98 17.97
CA VAL A 110 -19.66 -12.30 16.76
C VAL A 110 -19.56 -10.79 16.99
N ASN A 111 -20.60 -10.17 17.57
CA ASN A 111 -20.60 -8.74 17.88
C ASN A 111 -19.50 -8.36 18.89
N GLU A 112 -19.31 -9.18 19.92
CA GLU A 112 -18.24 -8.97 20.90
C GLU A 112 -16.84 -9.08 20.27
N THR A 113 -16.68 -9.94 19.27
CA THR A 113 -15.45 -10.04 18.49
C THR A 113 -15.21 -8.76 17.70
N VAL A 114 -16.25 -8.21 17.05
CA VAL A 114 -16.15 -6.92 16.36
C VAL A 114 -15.74 -5.80 17.33
N ILE A 115 -16.40 -5.71 18.51
CA ILE A 115 -16.09 -4.67 19.50
C ILE A 115 -14.65 -4.80 20.01
N ALA A 116 -14.19 -6.03 20.23
CA ALA A 116 -12.85 -6.30 20.73
C ALA A 116 -11.75 -6.00 19.70
N LEU A 117 -12.01 -6.20 18.40
CA LEU A 117 -11.10 -5.84 17.31
C LEU A 117 -11.15 -4.34 17.02
N LEU A 118 -12.33 -3.73 17.00
CA LEU A 118 -12.55 -2.32 16.71
C LEU A 118 -12.04 -1.40 17.83
N ARG A 119 -12.11 -1.81 19.10
CA ARG A 119 -11.75 -1.02 20.30
C ARG A 119 -12.22 0.44 20.22
N PRO A 120 -13.53 0.71 20.21
CA PRO A 120 -14.04 2.06 20.00
C PRO A 120 -13.54 3.01 21.09
N LYS A 121 -12.85 4.09 20.69
CA LYS A 121 -12.30 5.09 21.61
C LYS A 121 -13.31 6.18 21.93
N PRO A 122 -13.35 6.67 23.18
CA PRO A 122 -14.24 7.76 23.58
C PRO A 122 -13.88 9.07 22.88
N ASN A 123 -14.89 9.85 22.51
CA ASN A 123 -14.71 11.21 22.05
C ASN A 123 -14.54 12.14 23.25
N MET A 124 -13.31 12.64 23.49
CA MET A 124 -12.96 13.49 24.64
C MET A 124 -13.69 14.83 24.64
N ALA A 125 -14.04 15.38 23.47
CA ALA A 125 -14.82 16.62 23.40
C ALA A 125 -16.22 16.47 24.01
N ARG A 126 -16.78 15.25 24.03
CA ARG A 126 -18.08 14.99 24.67
C ARG A 126 -17.99 14.80 26.19
N LEU A 127 -16.78 14.76 26.72
CA LEU A 127 -16.48 14.61 28.14
C LEU A 127 -15.86 15.91 28.73
N ALA A 128 -15.82 17.00 27.99
CA ALA A 128 -15.13 18.22 28.41
C ALA A 128 -15.65 18.76 29.76
N ASP A 129 -16.97 18.68 29.98
CA ASP A 129 -17.64 19.17 31.18
C ASP A 129 -17.83 18.10 32.27
N ASP A 130 -17.33 16.87 32.04
CA ASP A 130 -17.44 15.78 33.01
C ASP A 130 -16.33 15.88 34.10
N PRO A 131 -16.50 15.21 35.27
CA PRO A 131 -15.50 15.18 36.34
C PRO A 131 -14.11 14.72 35.86
N ALA A 132 -13.06 15.16 36.56
CA ALA A 132 -11.66 14.86 36.19
C ALA A 132 -11.42 13.35 36.10
N GLU A 133 -11.92 12.57 37.06
CA GLU A 133 -11.75 11.11 37.12
C GLU A 133 -12.35 10.42 35.88
N VAL A 134 -13.49 10.93 35.38
CA VAL A 134 -14.15 10.38 34.17
C VAL A 134 -13.29 10.69 32.94
N ARG A 135 -12.75 11.90 32.85
CA ARG A 135 -11.89 12.34 31.75
C ARG A 135 -10.56 11.59 31.75
N GLU A 136 -9.94 11.40 32.90
CA GLU A 136 -8.69 10.63 33.04
C GLU A 136 -8.87 9.17 32.65
N ALA A 137 -9.94 8.52 33.13
CA ALA A 137 -10.25 7.14 32.75
C ALA A 137 -10.52 7.00 31.23
N ALA A 138 -11.22 7.97 30.64
CA ALA A 138 -11.46 8.00 29.19
C ALA A 138 -10.17 8.27 28.40
N GLN A 139 -9.31 9.19 28.89
CA GLN A 139 -8.02 9.48 28.27
C GLN A 139 -7.10 8.25 28.28
N ALA A 140 -7.04 7.50 29.39
CA ALA A 140 -6.30 6.26 29.45
C ALA A 140 -6.76 5.22 28.39
N ALA A 141 -8.06 5.22 28.07
CA ALA A 141 -8.58 4.38 26.98
C ALA A 141 -8.20 4.93 25.58
N VAL A 142 -8.11 6.25 25.41
CA VAL A 142 -7.61 6.87 24.17
C VAL A 142 -6.13 6.59 23.96
N ASP A 143 -5.33 6.65 25.02
CA ASP A 143 -3.88 6.42 24.99
C ASP A 143 -3.53 4.93 24.82
N GLY A 144 -4.48 4.03 25.09
CA GLY A 144 -4.32 2.60 24.86
C GLY A 144 -4.18 2.25 23.37
N PRO A 145 -3.74 1.01 23.07
CA PRO A 145 -3.57 0.56 21.70
C PRO A 145 -4.84 0.71 20.85
N ASP A 146 -4.65 1.09 19.58
CA ASP A 146 -5.75 1.23 18.63
C ASP A 146 -6.37 -0.13 18.26
N GLY A 147 -7.64 -0.09 17.87
CA GLY A 147 -8.29 -1.21 17.19
C GLY A 147 -8.01 -1.23 15.71
N ILE A 148 -8.76 -2.06 14.98
CA ILE A 148 -8.63 -2.21 13.53
C ILE A 148 -9.92 -1.82 12.83
N GLY A 149 -9.83 -0.96 11.86
CA GLY A 149 -10.93 -0.52 11.01
C GLY A 149 -11.93 0.40 11.69
N THR A 150 -13.05 0.55 11.02
CA THR A 150 -14.25 1.23 11.51
C THR A 150 -15.41 0.24 11.46
N ILE A 151 -16.58 0.57 12.01
CA ILE A 151 -17.74 -0.33 11.90
C ILE A 151 -18.10 -0.62 10.42
N ALA A 152 -17.76 0.25 9.50
CA ALA A 152 -17.94 0.03 8.09
C ALA A 152 -16.93 -0.98 7.49
N SER A 153 -15.87 -1.32 8.18
CA SER A 153 -14.88 -2.31 7.74
C SER A 153 -15.32 -3.76 7.96
N TYR A 154 -16.44 -3.98 8.68
CA TYR A 154 -16.91 -5.30 9.08
C TYR A 154 -18.16 -5.71 8.30
N TRP A 155 -18.19 -6.96 7.84
CA TRP A 155 -19.35 -7.63 7.24
C TRP A 155 -19.64 -8.89 8.02
N THR A 156 -20.88 -9.10 8.43
CA THR A 156 -21.32 -10.32 9.10
C THR A 156 -22.06 -11.26 8.15
N GLU A 157 -22.05 -12.55 8.44
CA GLU A 157 -22.80 -13.59 7.73
C GLU A 157 -22.51 -13.63 6.21
N VAL A 158 -21.22 -13.59 5.83
CA VAL A 158 -20.79 -13.49 4.43
C VAL A 158 -20.76 -14.86 3.78
N PRO A 159 -21.57 -15.11 2.73
CA PRO A 159 -21.55 -16.39 2.03
C PRO A 159 -20.24 -16.60 1.27
N LEU A 160 -19.73 -17.84 1.32
CA LEU A 160 -18.53 -18.29 0.61
C LEU A 160 -18.93 -19.43 -0.36
N PRO A 161 -19.37 -19.10 -1.59
CA PRO A 161 -19.95 -20.09 -2.48
C PRO A 161 -18.93 -21.12 -2.99
N ALA A 162 -19.16 -22.41 -2.78
CA ALA A 162 -18.39 -23.46 -3.43
C ALA A 162 -18.74 -23.60 -4.92
N THR A 163 -20.02 -23.38 -5.26
CA THR A 163 -20.58 -23.39 -6.63
C THR A 163 -21.58 -22.24 -6.77
N GLY A 164 -22.06 -21.96 -7.97
CA GLY A 164 -23.00 -20.86 -8.21
C GLY A 164 -22.34 -19.48 -8.20
N THR A 165 -23.08 -18.45 -7.84
CA THR A 165 -22.62 -17.05 -7.78
C THR A 165 -22.76 -16.48 -6.37
N TRP A 166 -22.31 -15.25 -6.16
CA TRP A 166 -22.52 -14.53 -4.90
C TRP A 166 -24.01 -14.34 -4.57
N ASN A 167 -24.84 -14.08 -5.59
CA ASN A 167 -26.27 -13.86 -5.42
C ASN A 167 -27.07 -15.17 -5.31
N THR A 168 -26.52 -16.25 -5.85
CA THR A 168 -27.16 -17.57 -5.87
C THR A 168 -26.10 -18.63 -5.54
N PRO A 169 -25.67 -18.68 -4.26
CA PRO A 169 -24.66 -19.63 -3.82
C PRO A 169 -25.23 -21.05 -3.94
N GLY A 170 -24.44 -21.94 -4.56
CA GLY A 170 -24.77 -23.37 -4.63
C GLY A 170 -24.49 -24.09 -3.32
N LYS A 171 -24.84 -25.38 -3.28
CA LYS A 171 -24.64 -26.23 -2.10
C LYS A 171 -23.15 -26.47 -1.80
N GLY A 172 -22.81 -26.72 -0.54
CA GLY A 172 -21.48 -27.15 -0.08
C GLY A 172 -20.49 -26.00 0.18
N GLY A 173 -20.94 -24.76 0.11
CA GLY A 173 -20.16 -23.60 0.54
C GLY A 173 -19.99 -23.48 2.05
N ALA A 174 -19.30 -22.43 2.49
CA ALA A 174 -19.26 -21.95 3.86
C ALA A 174 -19.97 -20.60 3.99
N GLN A 175 -20.14 -20.15 5.21
CA GLN A 175 -20.52 -18.78 5.54
C GLN A 175 -19.52 -18.30 6.56
N ALA A 176 -18.83 -17.20 6.27
CA ALA A 176 -17.95 -16.56 7.24
C ALA A 176 -18.79 -15.76 8.24
N ASP A 177 -18.53 -15.92 9.52
CA ASP A 177 -19.22 -15.15 10.56
C ASP A 177 -18.92 -13.65 10.40
N LEU A 178 -17.64 -13.33 10.07
CA LEU A 178 -17.16 -11.99 9.81
C LEU A 178 -16.16 -11.96 8.66
N VAL A 179 -16.18 -10.86 7.91
CA VAL A 179 -15.08 -10.45 7.02
C VAL A 179 -14.69 -9.04 7.39
N LEU A 180 -13.41 -8.80 7.66
CA LEU A 180 -12.81 -7.51 7.96
C LEU A 180 -11.97 -7.03 6.78
N THR A 181 -12.20 -5.78 6.37
CA THR A 181 -11.39 -5.10 5.35
C THR A 181 -10.95 -3.73 5.87
N ALA A 182 -9.71 -3.60 6.26
CA ALA A 182 -9.11 -2.40 6.84
C ALA A 182 -7.68 -2.23 6.30
N SER A 183 -7.56 -1.90 5.01
CA SER A 183 -6.26 -1.76 4.34
C SER A 183 -5.39 -0.67 4.96
N GLN A 184 -6.01 0.43 5.45
CA GLN A 184 -5.32 1.52 6.16
C GLN A 184 -4.66 1.03 7.45
N ASP A 185 -5.19 -0.03 8.08
CA ASP A 185 -4.65 -0.63 9.30
C ASP A 185 -3.84 -1.91 9.00
N ARG A 186 -3.39 -2.06 7.76
CA ARG A 186 -2.58 -3.20 7.29
C ARG A 186 -3.31 -4.55 7.35
N VAL A 187 -4.64 -4.55 7.41
CA VAL A 187 -5.50 -5.72 7.32
C VAL A 187 -6.40 -5.61 6.08
N PRO A 188 -5.86 -5.81 4.87
CA PRO A 188 -6.61 -5.63 3.64
C PRO A 188 -7.79 -6.62 3.52
N LEU A 189 -7.67 -7.80 4.09
CA LEU A 189 -8.71 -8.81 4.11
C LEU A 189 -8.41 -9.85 5.21
N LEU A 190 -9.39 -10.12 6.07
CA LEU A 190 -9.33 -11.14 7.12
C LEU A 190 -10.69 -11.81 7.23
N PHE A 191 -10.75 -13.13 7.12
CA PHE A 191 -11.93 -13.92 7.42
C PHE A 191 -11.90 -14.34 8.88
N ILE A 192 -13.05 -14.33 9.55
CA ILE A 192 -13.14 -14.62 10.98
C ILE A 192 -14.29 -15.60 11.22
N GLU A 193 -14.00 -16.66 11.95
CA GLU A 193 -14.95 -17.63 12.47
C GLU A 193 -14.99 -17.54 14.00
N VAL A 194 -16.18 -17.56 14.56
CA VAL A 194 -16.39 -17.48 16.01
C VAL A 194 -17.02 -18.79 16.50
N ASP A 195 -16.26 -19.58 17.24
CA ASP A 195 -16.77 -20.81 17.85
C ASP A 195 -17.10 -20.59 19.33
N ASN A 196 -18.34 -20.88 19.72
CA ASN A 196 -18.78 -20.91 21.11
C ASN A 196 -18.29 -22.16 21.87
N CYS A 197 -17.28 -22.85 21.35
CA CYS A 197 -16.72 -24.09 21.89
C CYS A 197 -17.72 -25.27 21.88
N HIS A 198 -18.60 -25.32 20.91
CA HIS A 198 -19.51 -26.43 20.64
C HIS A 198 -18.97 -27.35 19.52
N GLU A 199 -18.17 -26.82 18.58
CA GLU A 199 -17.67 -27.60 17.45
C GLU A 199 -16.47 -28.47 17.84
N THR A 200 -16.36 -29.64 17.21
CA THR A 200 -15.20 -30.54 17.33
C THR A 200 -14.05 -30.01 16.47
N ALA A 201 -12.84 -30.51 16.69
CA ALA A 201 -11.70 -30.19 15.81
C ALA A 201 -11.95 -30.65 14.36
N GLU A 202 -12.66 -31.76 14.19
CA GLU A 202 -13.03 -32.34 12.90
C GLU A 202 -14.06 -31.46 12.16
N GLU A 203 -15.04 -30.92 12.87
CA GLU A 203 -16.03 -29.98 12.30
C GLU A 203 -15.38 -28.67 11.89
N LEU A 204 -14.52 -28.11 12.73
CA LEU A 204 -13.73 -26.90 12.40
C LEU A 204 -12.77 -27.16 11.22
N ALA A 205 -12.13 -28.36 11.17
CA ALA A 205 -11.29 -28.73 10.05
C ALA A 205 -12.08 -28.81 8.73
N ALA A 206 -13.28 -29.43 8.78
CA ALA A 206 -14.18 -29.48 7.63
C ALA A 206 -14.63 -28.08 7.17
N LYS A 207 -14.81 -27.14 8.11
CA LYS A 207 -15.08 -25.72 7.81
C LYS A 207 -13.90 -25.06 7.10
N LEU A 208 -12.67 -25.22 7.61
CA LEU A 208 -11.45 -24.70 6.98
C LEU A 208 -11.20 -25.29 5.58
N GLU A 209 -11.56 -26.54 5.35
CA GLU A 209 -11.54 -27.13 3.99
C GLU A 209 -12.52 -26.43 3.04
N LYS A 210 -13.67 -25.99 3.52
CA LYS A 210 -14.61 -25.19 2.72
C LYS A 210 -14.02 -23.82 2.36
N TYR A 211 -13.31 -23.17 3.30
CA TYR A 211 -12.54 -21.95 3.02
C TYR A 211 -11.46 -22.19 1.96
N ALA A 212 -10.68 -23.26 2.10
CA ALA A 212 -9.64 -23.60 1.14
C ALA A 212 -10.20 -23.83 -0.27
N ARG A 213 -11.34 -24.50 -0.38
CA ARG A 213 -12.04 -24.68 -1.67
C ARG A 213 -12.50 -23.35 -2.24
N PHE A 214 -13.06 -22.47 -1.42
CA PHE A 214 -13.48 -21.13 -1.85
C PHE A 214 -12.29 -20.29 -2.33
N PHE A 215 -11.17 -20.28 -1.63
CA PHE A 215 -9.98 -19.51 -2.02
C PHE A 215 -9.35 -19.99 -3.33
N ARG A 216 -9.38 -21.30 -3.58
CA ARG A 216 -8.88 -21.90 -4.84
C ARG A 216 -9.84 -21.72 -6.00
N ARG A 217 -11.12 -21.45 -5.72
CA ARG A 217 -12.13 -21.32 -6.73
C ARG A 217 -11.86 -20.15 -7.67
N LYS A 218 -11.81 -20.42 -8.97
CA LYS A 218 -11.65 -19.41 -10.02
C LYS A 218 -12.98 -19.18 -10.74
N VAL A 219 -13.16 -17.98 -11.22
CA VAL A 219 -14.28 -17.56 -12.07
C VAL A 219 -13.73 -16.73 -13.22
N LYS A 220 -14.41 -16.75 -14.37
CA LYS A 220 -14.10 -15.85 -15.48
C LYS A 220 -14.64 -14.46 -15.13
N ASP A 221 -13.79 -13.46 -15.20
CA ASP A 221 -14.16 -12.06 -15.06
C ASP A 221 -14.74 -11.53 -16.39
N THR A 222 -15.20 -10.30 -16.38
CA THR A 222 -15.78 -9.61 -17.56
C THR A 222 -14.81 -9.51 -18.74
N ASP A 223 -13.51 -9.53 -18.48
CA ASP A 223 -12.43 -9.56 -19.49
C ASP A 223 -12.10 -10.99 -20.00
N GLY A 224 -12.86 -12.01 -19.56
CA GLY A 224 -12.66 -13.42 -19.92
C GLY A 224 -11.48 -14.10 -19.20
N ARG A 225 -10.73 -13.40 -18.36
CA ARG A 225 -9.61 -13.96 -17.60
C ARG A 225 -10.10 -14.70 -16.36
N GLU A 226 -9.44 -15.80 -16.05
CA GLU A 226 -9.69 -16.53 -14.80
C GLU A 226 -9.05 -15.82 -13.62
N ARG A 227 -9.87 -15.52 -12.60
CA ARG A 227 -9.41 -14.94 -11.32
C ARG A 227 -9.98 -15.72 -10.14
N PRO A 228 -9.29 -15.76 -9.01
CA PRO A 228 -9.87 -16.29 -7.78
C PRO A 228 -11.19 -15.56 -7.47
N MET A 229 -12.24 -16.31 -7.17
CA MET A 229 -13.59 -15.74 -6.95
C MET A 229 -13.59 -14.67 -5.85
N TRP A 230 -12.84 -14.89 -4.76
CA TRP A 230 -12.77 -13.92 -3.67
C TRP A 230 -12.17 -12.56 -4.11
N ARG A 231 -11.29 -12.53 -5.13
CA ARG A 231 -10.74 -11.28 -5.68
C ARG A 231 -11.72 -10.48 -6.53
N THR A 232 -12.86 -11.04 -6.88
CA THR A 232 -13.94 -10.28 -7.55
C THR A 232 -14.72 -9.38 -6.57
N CYS A 233 -14.58 -9.64 -5.26
CA CYS A 233 -15.28 -8.93 -4.20
C CYS A 233 -14.37 -8.04 -3.36
N TRP A 234 -13.13 -8.47 -3.14
CA TRP A 234 -12.20 -7.78 -2.25
C TRP A 234 -10.90 -7.46 -2.96
N SER A 235 -10.46 -6.22 -2.78
CA SER A 235 -9.13 -5.79 -3.19
C SER A 235 -8.16 -6.17 -2.08
N ALA A 236 -7.26 -7.11 -2.36
CA ALA A 236 -6.21 -7.51 -1.45
C ALA A 236 -4.89 -7.66 -2.23
N PRO A 237 -3.73 -7.43 -1.61
CA PRO A 237 -2.46 -7.59 -2.28
C PRO A 237 -2.29 -9.03 -2.81
N ALA A 238 -1.49 -9.19 -3.86
CA ALA A 238 -1.18 -10.51 -4.40
C ALA A 238 -0.34 -11.33 -3.40
N THR A 239 0.47 -10.63 -2.61
CA THR A 239 1.35 -11.21 -1.62
C THR A 239 1.16 -10.52 -0.26
N TRP A 240 1.34 -11.27 0.82
CA TRP A 240 1.47 -10.78 2.19
C TRP A 240 2.90 -11.08 2.66
N SER A 241 3.63 -10.08 3.11
CA SER A 241 5.02 -10.26 3.56
C SER A 241 5.87 -11.03 2.55
N GLY A 242 5.68 -10.77 1.25
CA GLY A 242 6.39 -11.47 0.18
C GLY A 242 5.83 -12.84 -0.22
N ASP A 243 4.96 -13.46 0.59
CA ASP A 243 4.33 -14.75 0.28
C ASP A 243 3.02 -14.57 -0.52
N ALA A 244 2.81 -15.37 -1.56
CA ALA A 244 1.55 -15.46 -2.29
C ALA A 244 0.55 -16.36 -1.53
N THR A 245 0.21 -15.98 -0.31
CA THR A 245 -0.72 -16.72 0.55
C THR A 245 -2.17 -16.53 0.12
N TYR A 246 -3.04 -17.45 0.53
CA TYR A 246 -4.46 -17.21 0.56
C TYR A 246 -4.82 -16.21 1.69
N PRO A 247 -6.04 -15.61 1.67
CA PRO A 247 -6.48 -14.74 2.75
C PRO A 247 -6.41 -15.41 4.11
N PRO A 248 -6.00 -14.69 5.17
CA PRO A 248 -5.93 -15.24 6.52
C PRO A 248 -7.31 -15.55 7.08
N VAL A 249 -7.36 -16.57 7.95
CA VAL A 249 -8.56 -16.99 8.71
C VAL A 249 -8.25 -16.93 10.19
N LEU A 250 -9.02 -16.15 10.94
CA LEU A 250 -8.95 -16.02 12.39
C LEU A 250 -10.08 -16.85 13.04
N LEU A 251 -9.72 -17.77 13.91
CA LEU A 251 -10.62 -18.54 14.74
C LEU A 251 -10.71 -17.90 16.13
N VAL A 252 -11.89 -17.46 16.53
CA VAL A 252 -12.14 -16.83 17.83
C VAL A 252 -12.95 -17.78 18.70
N PHE A 253 -12.35 -18.26 19.79
CA PHE A 253 -12.98 -19.20 20.72
C PHE A 253 -13.66 -18.45 21.87
N ASN A 254 -14.98 -18.55 21.95
CA ASN A 254 -15.79 -18.03 23.05
C ASN A 254 -16.21 -19.20 23.94
N ARG A 255 -15.70 -19.25 25.18
CA ARG A 255 -15.87 -20.37 26.10
C ARG A 255 -17.28 -20.39 26.72
N ILE A 256 -18.30 -20.69 25.93
CA ILE A 256 -19.67 -20.94 26.38
C ILE A 256 -19.92 -22.46 26.43
N GLY A 257 -19.48 -23.20 25.42
CA GLY A 257 -19.64 -24.63 25.32
C GLY A 257 -18.66 -25.43 26.19
N GLU A 258 -18.82 -26.75 26.16
CA GLU A 258 -18.06 -27.69 27.01
C GLU A 258 -16.64 -27.98 26.48
N ARG A 259 -16.36 -27.69 25.23
CA ARG A 259 -15.08 -28.02 24.61
C ARG A 259 -13.98 -27.05 25.06
N ASN A 260 -12.81 -27.62 25.31
CA ASN A 260 -11.66 -26.84 25.74
C ASN A 260 -10.78 -26.51 24.52
N PRO A 261 -10.63 -25.21 24.13
CA PRO A 261 -9.77 -24.80 23.02
C PRO A 261 -8.33 -25.31 23.12
N ASN A 262 -7.79 -25.44 24.34
CA ASN A 262 -6.44 -25.96 24.55
C ASN A 262 -6.26 -27.42 24.09
N ARG A 263 -7.35 -28.17 23.94
CA ARG A 263 -7.36 -29.53 23.38
C ARG A 263 -7.78 -29.53 21.90
N THR A 264 -8.74 -28.68 21.56
CA THR A 264 -9.26 -28.55 20.19
C THR A 264 -8.22 -28.01 19.22
N VAL A 265 -7.50 -26.93 19.58
CA VAL A 265 -6.55 -26.25 18.70
C VAL A 265 -5.38 -27.15 18.27
N PRO A 266 -4.67 -27.91 19.14
CA PRO A 266 -3.61 -28.80 18.69
C PRO A 266 -4.11 -29.89 17.72
N ARG A 267 -5.29 -30.45 17.99
CA ARG A 267 -5.91 -31.45 17.11
C ARG A 267 -6.30 -30.85 15.75
N LEU A 268 -6.85 -29.64 15.77
CA LEU A 268 -7.18 -28.88 14.57
C LEU A 268 -5.93 -28.57 13.73
N GLN A 269 -4.84 -28.14 14.37
CA GLN A 269 -3.55 -27.94 13.67
C GLN A 269 -3.10 -29.20 12.95
N GLU A 270 -3.21 -30.35 13.61
CA GLU A 270 -2.81 -31.63 13.02
C GLU A 270 -3.67 -32.00 11.79
N LEU A 271 -5.00 -31.89 11.92
CA LEU A 271 -5.95 -32.19 10.85
C LEU A 271 -5.80 -31.28 9.62
N THR A 272 -5.42 -30.03 9.84
CA THR A 272 -5.36 -28.99 8.79
C THR A 272 -3.95 -28.64 8.36
N ARG A 273 -2.95 -29.44 8.75
CA ARG A 273 -1.52 -29.18 8.47
C ARG A 273 -1.24 -28.83 7.02
N HIS A 274 -1.83 -29.55 6.09
CA HIS A 274 -1.67 -29.34 4.65
C HIS A 274 -2.17 -27.96 4.16
N LEU A 275 -3.08 -27.31 4.89
CA LEU A 275 -3.60 -25.99 4.54
C LEU A 275 -2.66 -24.84 4.94
N TRP A 276 -1.95 -24.96 6.06
CA TRP A 276 -1.21 -23.87 6.65
C TRP A 276 0.30 -24.08 6.75
N GLN A 277 0.79 -25.32 6.64
CA GLN A 277 2.22 -25.60 6.82
C GLN A 277 3.02 -25.01 5.68
N GLY A 278 3.91 -24.07 6.00
CA GLY A 278 4.87 -23.50 5.08
C GLY A 278 6.08 -24.41 4.86
N GLU A 279 6.86 -24.10 3.83
CA GLU A 279 8.12 -24.78 3.48
C GLU A 279 9.30 -24.01 4.09
N HIS A 280 10.22 -24.74 4.72
CA HIS A 280 11.41 -24.13 5.32
C HIS A 280 12.40 -23.67 4.23
N GLN A 281 12.87 -22.45 4.34
CA GLN A 281 13.86 -21.85 3.44
C GLN A 281 15.23 -21.72 4.12
N ARG A 282 16.30 -21.75 3.31
CA ARG A 282 17.69 -21.63 3.80
C ARG A 282 17.98 -20.34 4.57
N GLY A 283 17.18 -19.30 4.36
CA GLY A 283 17.24 -18.02 5.10
C GLY A 283 16.69 -18.05 6.52
N GLY A 284 16.32 -19.21 7.08
CA GLY A 284 15.82 -19.36 8.45
C GLY A 284 14.37 -18.91 8.66
N HIS A 285 13.61 -18.78 7.59
CA HIS A 285 12.17 -18.50 7.61
C HIS A 285 11.37 -19.55 6.85
N HIS A 286 10.06 -19.55 7.01
CA HIS A 286 9.15 -20.38 6.23
C HIS A 286 8.54 -19.58 5.10
N HIS A 287 8.31 -20.24 3.98
CA HIS A 287 7.58 -19.73 2.82
C HIS A 287 6.18 -20.31 2.82
N TYR A 288 5.17 -19.47 2.59
CA TYR A 288 3.76 -19.83 2.77
C TYR A 288 2.93 -19.69 1.48
N ASP A 289 3.54 -19.76 0.30
CA ASP A 289 2.82 -19.70 -0.97
C ASP A 289 1.73 -20.76 -1.07
N GLY A 290 0.55 -20.35 -1.47
CA GLY A 290 -0.61 -21.24 -1.59
C GLY A 290 -1.12 -21.81 -0.25
N LYS A 291 -0.66 -21.24 0.89
CA LYS A 291 -1.11 -21.62 2.23
C LYS A 291 -2.07 -20.60 2.79
N ILE A 292 -2.89 -21.03 3.75
CA ILE A 292 -3.83 -20.17 4.49
C ILE A 292 -3.19 -19.81 5.83
N PRO A 293 -2.97 -18.53 6.13
CA PRO A 293 -2.63 -18.09 7.48
C PRO A 293 -3.80 -18.38 8.44
N ILE A 294 -3.73 -19.48 9.20
CA ILE A 294 -4.74 -19.83 10.20
C ILE A 294 -4.25 -19.36 11.56
N ILE A 295 -5.10 -18.60 12.27
CA ILE A 295 -4.77 -17.93 13.53
C ILE A 295 -5.87 -18.26 14.53
N ALA A 296 -5.52 -18.50 15.79
CA ALA A 296 -6.47 -18.77 16.86
C ALA A 296 -6.32 -17.76 18.01
N VAL A 297 -7.43 -17.36 18.62
CA VAL A 297 -7.46 -16.49 19.80
C VAL A 297 -8.67 -16.82 20.68
N GLY A 298 -8.53 -16.66 21.99
CA GLY A 298 -9.67 -16.66 22.91
C GLY A 298 -10.34 -15.29 22.95
N LEU A 299 -11.68 -15.23 22.88
CA LEU A 299 -12.43 -13.96 22.92
C LEU A 299 -12.16 -13.17 24.21
N GLY A 300 -11.95 -13.82 25.35
CA GLY A 300 -11.56 -13.17 26.60
C GLY A 300 -10.25 -12.39 26.46
N ASN A 301 -9.21 -13.06 25.96
CA ASN A 301 -7.89 -12.44 25.71
C ASN A 301 -7.98 -11.32 24.68
N LEU A 302 -8.78 -11.52 23.62
CA LEU A 302 -8.98 -10.49 22.61
C LEU A 302 -9.65 -9.23 23.18
N ARG A 303 -10.64 -9.39 24.07
CA ARG A 303 -11.28 -8.24 24.75
C ARG A 303 -10.32 -7.49 25.64
N GLU A 304 -9.49 -8.18 26.37
CA GLU A 304 -8.54 -7.61 27.32
C GLU A 304 -7.39 -6.90 26.61
N HIS A 305 -6.73 -7.60 25.71
CA HIS A 305 -5.47 -7.12 25.11
C HIS A 305 -5.65 -6.47 23.73
N GLY A 306 -6.77 -6.72 23.04
CA GLY A 306 -7.04 -6.21 21.69
C GLY A 306 -6.14 -6.82 20.60
N PRO A 307 -6.23 -6.28 19.37
CA PRO A 307 -5.47 -6.81 18.24
C PRO A 307 -3.95 -6.57 18.32
N ALA A 308 -3.51 -5.58 19.09
CA ALA A 308 -2.10 -5.29 19.32
C ALA A 308 -1.47 -6.18 20.40
N GLY A 309 -2.27 -6.89 21.20
CA GLY A 309 -1.78 -7.80 22.25
C GLY A 309 -1.19 -9.08 21.66
N SER A 310 -0.15 -9.61 22.31
CA SER A 310 0.47 -10.90 21.94
C SER A 310 -0.39 -12.08 22.41
N VAL A 311 -1.59 -12.22 21.85
CA VAL A 311 -2.59 -13.23 22.22
C VAL A 311 -3.03 -14.14 21.07
N PHE A 312 -2.48 -13.94 19.88
CA PHE A 312 -2.84 -14.67 18.68
C PHE A 312 -1.84 -15.78 18.39
N LEU A 313 -2.31 -17.01 18.32
CA LEU A 313 -1.53 -18.19 17.94
C LEU A 313 -1.67 -18.42 16.43
N ARG A 314 -0.61 -18.15 15.66
CA ARG A 314 -0.52 -18.57 14.26
C ARG A 314 -0.19 -20.07 14.19
N PHE A 315 -0.93 -20.86 13.42
CA PHE A 315 -0.63 -22.27 13.21
C PHE A 315 0.77 -22.46 12.62
N GLY A 316 1.54 -23.38 13.22
CA GLY A 316 2.94 -23.63 12.88
C GLY A 316 3.94 -22.68 13.53
N ARG A 317 3.51 -21.80 14.42
CA ARG A 317 4.38 -21.00 15.29
C ARG A 317 4.15 -21.40 16.75
N ASP A 318 5.17 -21.29 17.57
CA ASP A 318 5.21 -21.77 18.94
C ASP A 318 4.97 -20.68 20.00
N HIS A 319 4.71 -19.44 19.57
CA HIS A 319 4.53 -18.28 20.44
C HIS A 319 3.32 -17.46 20.05
N MET A 320 2.78 -16.75 21.05
CA MET A 320 1.70 -15.78 20.84
C MET A 320 2.26 -14.48 20.27
N GLN A 321 1.49 -13.83 19.39
CA GLN A 321 1.90 -12.65 18.62
C GLN A 321 0.75 -11.64 18.57
N PRO A 322 1.04 -10.36 18.26
CA PRO A 322 0.03 -9.41 17.77
C PRO A 322 -0.61 -9.88 16.46
N LEU A 323 -1.84 -9.44 16.18
CA LEU A 323 -2.58 -9.89 15.00
C LEU A 323 -1.82 -9.63 13.69
N LEU A 324 -1.22 -8.45 13.53
CA LEU A 324 -0.49 -8.10 12.31
C LEU A 324 0.72 -9.01 12.06
N GLU A 325 1.44 -9.37 13.10
CA GLU A 325 2.55 -10.32 12.99
C GLU A 325 2.05 -11.75 12.71
N ALA A 326 0.91 -12.11 13.31
CA ALA A 326 0.29 -13.42 13.08
C ALA A 326 -0.20 -13.57 11.63
N ILE A 327 -0.72 -12.52 11.01
CA ILE A 327 -1.10 -12.50 9.59
C ILE A 327 0.13 -12.54 8.69
N GLY A 328 1.17 -11.77 9.02
CA GLY A 328 2.38 -11.57 8.22
C GLY A 328 3.45 -12.67 8.38
N ASN A 329 4.61 -12.40 7.83
CA ASN A 329 5.82 -13.23 7.96
C ASN A 329 7.03 -12.36 8.35
N PRO A 330 7.09 -11.87 9.61
CA PRO A 330 8.11 -10.92 10.04
C PRO A 330 9.54 -11.45 9.91
N ARG A 331 9.75 -12.76 10.00
CA ARG A 331 11.09 -13.36 9.79
C ARG A 331 11.53 -13.23 8.35
N ARG A 332 10.61 -13.40 7.39
CA ARG A 332 10.90 -13.20 5.98
C ARG A 332 11.12 -11.71 5.68
N GLU A 333 10.26 -10.83 6.17
CA GLU A 333 10.42 -9.38 6.01
C GLU A 333 11.81 -8.92 6.50
N ALA A 334 12.25 -9.43 7.65
CA ALA A 334 13.58 -9.14 8.18
C ALA A 334 14.72 -9.75 7.34
N ALA A 335 14.51 -10.92 6.72
CA ALA A 335 15.48 -11.53 5.82
C ALA A 335 15.59 -10.75 4.50
N ASP A 336 14.45 -10.39 3.90
CA ASP A 336 14.38 -9.60 2.67
C ASP A 336 14.99 -8.21 2.87
N ALA A 337 14.75 -7.57 4.03
CA ALA A 337 15.35 -6.28 4.38
C ALA A 337 16.89 -6.37 4.49
N ARG A 338 17.42 -7.43 5.12
CA ARG A 338 18.87 -7.65 5.21
C ARG A 338 19.49 -7.87 3.84
N GLU A 339 18.86 -8.71 3.00
CA GLU A 339 19.33 -8.96 1.64
C GLU A 339 19.33 -7.67 0.78
N ALA A 340 18.29 -6.84 0.92
CA ALA A 340 18.22 -5.55 0.27
C ALA A 340 19.34 -4.58 0.71
N GLU A 341 19.66 -4.55 2.01
CA GLU A 341 20.77 -3.76 2.53
C GLU A 341 22.13 -4.25 2.02
N GLU A 342 22.37 -5.56 2.06
CA GLU A 342 23.58 -6.17 1.51
C GLU A 342 23.72 -5.91 0.00
N SER A 343 22.62 -5.98 -0.74
CA SER A 343 22.60 -5.67 -2.17
C SER A 343 22.97 -4.21 -2.43
N LYS A 344 22.41 -3.27 -1.66
CA LYS A 344 22.77 -1.84 -1.75
C LYS A 344 24.23 -1.61 -1.40
N ALA A 345 24.75 -2.29 -0.37
CA ALA A 345 26.14 -2.17 0.01
C ALA A 345 27.09 -2.67 -1.09
N ARG A 346 26.80 -3.85 -1.68
CA ARG A 346 27.56 -4.38 -2.82
C ARG A 346 27.53 -3.44 -4.03
N GLN A 347 26.35 -2.86 -4.33
CA GLN A 347 26.20 -1.91 -5.42
C GLN A 347 27.00 -0.61 -5.17
N ALA A 348 26.98 -0.09 -3.95
CA ALA A 348 27.75 1.09 -3.56
C ALA A 348 29.27 0.82 -3.65
N GLU A 349 29.74 -0.34 -3.22
CA GLU A 349 31.14 -0.77 -3.33
C GLU A 349 31.58 -0.88 -4.80
N TYR A 350 30.77 -1.53 -5.63
CA TYR A 350 31.04 -1.61 -7.07
C TYR A 350 31.14 -0.22 -7.74
N GLN A 351 30.21 0.70 -7.40
CA GLN A 351 30.27 2.07 -7.90
C GLN A 351 31.51 2.83 -7.41
N ALA A 352 31.96 2.56 -6.18
CA ALA A 352 33.18 3.16 -5.64
C ALA A 352 34.44 2.64 -6.39
N GLN A 353 34.49 1.36 -6.70
CA GLN A 353 35.57 0.76 -7.49
C GLN A 353 35.62 1.34 -8.91
N VAL A 354 34.47 1.45 -9.58
CA VAL A 354 34.38 2.08 -10.91
C VAL A 354 34.87 3.53 -10.89
N ARG A 355 34.47 4.30 -9.85
CA ARG A 355 34.93 5.70 -9.70
C ARG A 355 36.44 5.79 -9.47
N ARG A 356 37.02 4.89 -8.64
CA ARG A 356 38.46 4.83 -8.42
C ARG A 356 39.23 4.50 -9.69
N ALA A 357 38.77 3.49 -10.43
CA ALA A 357 39.37 3.12 -11.73
C ALA A 357 39.32 4.27 -12.75
N ALA A 358 38.19 4.98 -12.83
CA ALA A 358 38.05 6.14 -13.70
C ALA A 358 38.98 7.29 -13.29
N GLN A 359 39.15 7.55 -12.00
CA GLN A 359 40.10 8.55 -11.46
C GLN A 359 41.56 8.17 -11.79
N GLU A 360 41.93 6.90 -11.60
CA GLU A 360 43.26 6.40 -11.94
C GLU A 360 43.55 6.52 -13.45
N GLN A 361 42.57 6.19 -14.30
CA GLN A 361 42.71 6.40 -15.76
C GLN A 361 42.86 7.86 -16.12
N ALA A 362 42.04 8.74 -15.54
CA ALA A 362 42.12 10.18 -15.75
C ALA A 362 43.48 10.73 -15.27
N ALA A 363 43.99 10.29 -14.14
CA ALA A 363 45.29 10.66 -13.63
C ALA A 363 46.43 10.19 -14.57
N LYS A 364 46.37 8.96 -15.09
CA LYS A 364 47.33 8.45 -16.08
C LYS A 364 47.30 9.28 -17.35
N GLN A 365 46.13 9.54 -17.89
CA GLN A 365 45.98 10.39 -19.11
C GLN A 365 46.50 11.81 -18.87
N ALA A 366 46.23 12.40 -17.70
CA ALA A 366 46.75 13.71 -17.33
C ALA A 366 48.27 13.72 -17.24
N ALA A 367 48.87 12.68 -16.64
CA ALA A 367 50.34 12.53 -16.55
C ALA A 367 50.97 12.33 -17.94
N GLU A 368 50.39 11.50 -18.79
CA GLU A 368 50.85 11.32 -20.19
C GLU A 368 50.74 12.61 -20.99
N ARG A 369 49.66 13.35 -20.84
CA ARG A 369 49.48 14.66 -21.48
C ARG A 369 50.55 15.62 -21.01
N GLU A 370 50.83 15.69 -19.69
CA GLU A 370 51.85 16.57 -19.16
C GLU A 370 53.28 16.18 -19.62
N ALA A 371 53.56 14.87 -19.77
CA ALA A 371 54.83 14.39 -20.31
C ALA A 371 55.05 14.79 -21.76
N ARG A 372 53.97 14.91 -22.55
CA ARG A 372 54.01 15.35 -23.96
C ARG A 372 53.95 16.87 -24.13
N ARG A 373 53.92 17.64 -23.03
CA ARG A 373 53.80 19.11 -23.07
C ARG A 373 55.01 19.74 -23.79
N PRO A 374 54.80 20.55 -24.86
CA PRO A 374 55.88 21.18 -25.60
C PRO A 374 56.67 22.16 -24.77
N ILE A 375 57.98 22.26 -25.07
CA ILE A 375 58.89 23.19 -24.43
C ILE A 375 59.21 24.28 -25.44
N CYS A 376 59.19 25.54 -25.03
CA CYS A 376 59.54 26.70 -25.84
C CYS A 376 61.00 26.68 -26.26
N THR A 377 61.27 26.72 -27.54
CA THR A 377 62.64 26.75 -28.06
C THR A 377 63.39 28.07 -27.79
N GLY A 378 62.65 29.14 -27.42
CA GLY A 378 63.25 30.45 -27.15
C GLY A 378 63.63 30.68 -25.70
N CYS A 379 62.95 30.04 -24.72
CA CYS A 379 63.21 30.27 -23.29
C CYS A 379 63.23 29.00 -22.45
N GLY A 380 63.00 27.82 -23.00
CA GLY A 380 62.98 26.56 -22.29
C GLY A 380 61.77 26.31 -21.37
N ALA A 381 60.80 27.23 -21.31
CA ALA A 381 59.60 27.06 -20.49
C ALA A 381 58.59 26.12 -21.15
N LYS A 382 57.91 25.31 -20.36
CA LYS A 382 56.76 24.50 -20.83
C LYS A 382 55.64 25.42 -21.31
N PHE A 383 54.92 25.00 -22.34
CA PHE A 383 53.74 25.72 -22.82
C PHE A 383 52.64 25.73 -21.76
N THR A 384 51.88 26.85 -21.69
CA THR A 384 50.62 26.90 -20.95
C THR A 384 49.56 26.06 -21.67
N ASP A 385 48.52 25.63 -20.97
CA ASP A 385 47.42 24.88 -21.62
C ASP A 385 46.80 25.64 -22.78
N ALA A 386 46.54 26.94 -22.59
CA ALA A 386 46.02 27.82 -23.65
C ALA A 386 46.93 27.87 -24.85
N ARG A 387 48.28 28.02 -24.64
CA ARG A 387 49.24 28.04 -25.74
C ARG A 387 49.33 26.69 -26.46
N TRP A 388 49.29 25.59 -25.69
CA TRP A 388 49.34 24.26 -26.27
C TRP A 388 48.11 23.96 -27.13
N GLU A 389 46.91 24.35 -26.70
CA GLU A 389 45.69 24.22 -27.48
C GLU A 389 45.71 25.01 -28.79
N VAL A 390 46.32 26.21 -28.80
CA VAL A 390 46.44 27.03 -30.00
C VAL A 390 47.39 26.42 -31.03
N VAL A 391 48.45 25.73 -30.60
CA VAL A 391 49.45 25.15 -31.51
C VAL A 391 49.16 23.70 -31.92
N GLN A 392 48.15 23.05 -31.30
CA GLN A 392 47.69 21.75 -31.79
C GLN A 392 47.09 21.88 -33.20
N PRO A 393 47.34 20.91 -34.08
CA PRO A 393 46.73 20.92 -35.42
C PRO A 393 45.19 20.82 -35.25
N LYS A 394 44.53 21.91 -35.56
CA LYS A 394 43.07 21.95 -35.74
C LYS A 394 42.76 21.64 -37.19
N ASP A 395 41.51 21.19 -37.44
CA ASP A 395 41.01 20.73 -38.72
C ASP A 395 41.40 21.58 -39.92
N TRP A 396 41.36 20.97 -41.09
CA TRP A 396 41.69 21.57 -42.39
C TRP A 396 41.03 22.95 -42.57
N GLY A 397 41.88 24.01 -42.66
CA GLY A 397 41.41 25.37 -42.89
C GLY A 397 41.72 26.40 -41.81
N THR A 398 42.19 26.00 -40.63
CA THR A 398 42.66 26.98 -39.60
C THR A 398 44.03 27.56 -39.94
N PRO A 399 44.23 28.88 -39.84
CA PRO A 399 45.53 29.49 -40.06
C PRO A 399 46.58 28.87 -39.10
N LYS A 400 47.68 28.38 -39.66
CA LYS A 400 48.79 27.85 -38.87
C LYS A 400 49.41 28.97 -38.03
N ASP A 401 49.65 28.68 -36.73
CA ASP A 401 50.35 29.62 -35.86
C ASP A 401 51.70 29.99 -36.47
N SER A 402 52.01 31.28 -36.51
CA SER A 402 53.25 31.81 -37.14
C SER A 402 54.54 31.36 -36.44
N HIS A 403 54.43 30.99 -35.14
CA HIS A 403 55.57 30.58 -34.30
C HIS A 403 55.18 29.40 -33.41
N PRO A 404 54.90 28.19 -33.95
CA PRO A 404 54.33 27.08 -33.21
C PRO A 404 55.26 26.51 -32.09
N HIS A 405 56.56 26.83 -32.14
CA HIS A 405 57.55 26.34 -31.16
C HIS A 405 57.88 27.37 -30.06
N LEU A 406 57.23 28.54 -30.06
CA LEU A 406 57.43 29.59 -29.05
C LEU A 406 56.23 29.70 -28.11
N CYS A 407 56.53 29.97 -26.84
CA CYS A 407 55.49 30.38 -25.86
C CYS A 407 54.96 31.77 -26.24
N ASP A 408 53.82 32.17 -25.66
CA ASP A 408 53.18 33.46 -26.01
C ASP A 408 54.10 34.66 -25.82
N GLY A 409 54.88 34.71 -24.74
CA GLY A 409 55.82 35.78 -24.47
C GLY A 409 57.02 35.83 -25.46
N CYS A 410 57.51 34.66 -25.88
CA CYS A 410 58.54 34.61 -26.93
C CYS A 410 58.00 34.90 -28.30
N LYS A 411 56.79 34.49 -28.64
CA LYS A 411 56.08 34.81 -29.86
C LYS A 411 55.87 36.32 -29.99
N GLN A 412 55.40 37.00 -28.94
CA GLN A 412 55.25 38.46 -28.93
C GLN A 412 56.53 39.17 -29.18
N ARG A 413 57.63 38.75 -28.52
CA ARG A 413 58.95 39.33 -28.79
C ARG A 413 59.47 39.10 -30.21
N ALA A 414 59.28 37.94 -30.77
CA ALA A 414 59.62 37.61 -32.12
C ALA A 414 58.83 38.43 -33.15
N SER A 415 57.53 38.59 -32.92
CA SER A 415 56.63 39.39 -33.72
C SER A 415 56.94 40.89 -33.63
N ALA A 416 57.36 41.41 -32.49
CA ALA A 416 57.76 42.78 -32.26
C ALA A 416 59.13 43.08 -32.92
N ALA A 417 60.06 42.12 -32.95
CA ALA A 417 61.35 42.24 -33.66
C ALA A 417 61.23 42.21 -35.18
N ALA A 418 60.19 41.54 -35.74
CA ALA A 418 59.90 41.51 -37.13
C ALA A 418 59.16 42.78 -37.62
N ALA A 419 58.58 43.56 -36.72
CA ALA A 419 57.99 44.88 -37.04
C ALA A 419 59.02 45.98 -36.76
N GLY A 420 59.98 46.15 -37.69
CA GLY A 420 60.91 47.28 -37.69
C GLY A 420 60.18 48.63 -37.83
N PRO A 421 60.79 49.79 -37.43
CA PRO A 421 60.09 51.06 -37.30
C PRO A 421 59.64 51.62 -38.65
N ALA A 422 58.39 51.58 -38.95
CA ALA A 422 57.74 52.34 -40.02
C ALA A 422 56.83 53.39 -39.41
N ALA A 423 57.13 54.63 -39.81
CA ALA A 423 56.56 55.90 -39.39
C ALA A 423 55.06 56.07 -39.64
N GLY A 424 54.45 56.76 -38.73
CA GLY A 424 53.53 57.90 -39.00
C GLY A 424 52.09 57.62 -39.36
N THR A 425 51.26 58.05 -38.45
CA THR A 425 49.95 58.73 -38.60
C THR A 425 48.85 58.13 -39.46
N ARG A 426 47.71 57.79 -38.83
CA ARG A 426 46.47 58.59 -38.91
C ARG A 426 45.38 58.00 -37.99
N LYS A 427 44.78 58.89 -37.22
CA LYS A 427 43.49 58.71 -36.52
C LYS A 427 42.39 58.50 -37.58
N HIS A 428 41.50 57.58 -37.33
CA HIS A 428 40.05 57.82 -37.46
C HIS A 428 39.27 56.90 -36.53
N GLN A 429 38.36 57.52 -35.81
CA GLN A 429 37.25 56.98 -35.05
C GLN A 429 36.38 56.12 -35.97
N GLU A 430 35.85 55.04 -35.46
CA GLU A 430 34.41 54.83 -35.47
C GLU A 430 34.00 53.63 -34.60
N THR A 431 33.10 53.94 -33.82
CA THR A 431 32.25 53.31 -32.89
C THR A 431 31.41 52.15 -33.44
N THR A 432 31.06 51.25 -32.51
CA THR A 432 29.85 50.43 -32.46
C THR A 432 29.62 49.36 -33.52
N ARG A 433 29.84 48.12 -33.13
CA ARG A 433 28.93 46.97 -33.35
C ARG A 433 29.62 45.64 -32.98
N ALA A 434 29.43 45.13 -31.79
CA ALA A 434 29.71 43.73 -31.51
C ALA A 434 29.08 43.31 -30.17
N GLU A 435 27.77 43.29 -30.11
CA GLU A 435 27.04 42.56 -29.08
C GLU A 435 25.92 41.72 -29.71
N VAL A 436 26.24 40.76 -30.56
CA VAL A 436 25.27 39.71 -31.01
C VAL A 436 26.02 38.44 -31.43
N GLY A 437 26.96 37.96 -30.72
CA GLY A 437 27.68 36.76 -31.16
C GLY A 437 28.08 35.77 -30.08
N GLN A 438 27.80 36.03 -28.80
CA GLN A 438 28.34 35.19 -27.73
C GLN A 438 27.35 34.18 -27.16
N HIS A 439 26.08 34.16 -27.60
CA HIS A 439 25.08 33.23 -27.03
C HIS A 439 24.97 31.87 -27.74
N ASP A 440 25.41 31.74 -28.98
CA ASP A 440 25.28 30.49 -29.74
C ASP A 440 26.45 29.52 -29.57
N PHE A 441 27.63 29.99 -29.18
CA PHE A 441 28.81 29.11 -29.08
C PHE A 441 28.86 28.24 -27.81
N ARG A 442 28.08 28.58 -26.77
CA ARG A 442 28.02 27.78 -25.53
C ARG A 442 27.01 26.65 -25.58
N ARG A 443 26.07 26.65 -26.51
CA ARG A 443 25.05 25.59 -26.65
C ARG A 443 25.57 24.32 -27.34
N ASN A 444 26.54 24.44 -28.22
CA ASN A 444 27.00 23.32 -29.07
C ASN A 444 27.97 22.35 -28.35
N THR A 445 28.53 22.72 -27.19
CA THR A 445 29.54 21.92 -26.50
C THR A 445 28.96 20.97 -25.45
N ARG A 446 27.62 20.84 -25.34
CA ARG A 446 26.94 20.01 -24.32
C ARG A 446 25.77 19.18 -24.86
N ARG A 447 25.72 18.94 -26.19
CA ARG A 447 24.65 18.05 -26.69
C ARG A 447 24.84 16.64 -26.14
N PRO A 448 23.78 16.05 -25.52
CA PRO A 448 23.87 14.65 -25.12
C PRO A 448 23.98 13.75 -26.34
N VAL A 449 24.72 12.67 -26.19
CA VAL A 449 24.79 11.59 -27.17
C VAL A 449 23.89 10.44 -26.81
N CYS A 450 23.25 9.81 -27.77
CA CYS A 450 22.38 8.67 -27.57
C CYS A 450 23.15 7.50 -26.98
N ALA A 451 22.65 6.97 -25.84
CA ALA A 451 23.27 5.85 -25.15
C ALA A 451 23.27 4.53 -25.98
N GLN A 452 22.41 4.44 -27.02
CA GLN A 452 22.27 3.23 -27.83
C GLN A 452 23.05 3.30 -29.14
N CYS A 453 23.03 4.41 -29.86
CA CYS A 453 23.67 4.53 -31.19
C CYS A 453 24.83 5.51 -31.24
N GLY A 454 25.11 6.27 -30.17
CA GLY A 454 26.18 7.26 -30.10
C GLY A 454 25.96 8.55 -30.92
N ALA A 455 24.78 8.72 -31.54
CA ALA A 455 24.47 9.93 -32.29
C ALA A 455 24.13 11.11 -31.36
N ASP A 456 24.50 12.34 -31.79
CA ASP A 456 24.12 13.56 -31.09
C ASP A 456 22.60 13.76 -31.12
N PHE A 457 22.02 14.28 -30.04
CA PHE A 457 20.59 14.61 -29.99
C PHE A 457 20.27 15.76 -30.96
N THR A 458 19.14 15.65 -31.65
CA THR A 458 18.58 16.79 -32.42
C THR A 458 18.10 17.88 -31.44
N ASP A 459 18.01 19.12 -31.95
CA ASP A 459 17.54 20.25 -31.12
C ASP A 459 16.15 20.03 -30.54
N GLU A 460 15.28 19.31 -31.25
CA GLU A 460 13.95 18.97 -30.82
C GLU A 460 13.98 17.94 -29.66
N ARG A 461 14.77 16.88 -29.85
CA ARG A 461 14.91 15.83 -28.80
C ARG A 461 15.58 16.39 -27.55
N TRP A 462 16.60 17.21 -27.70
CA TRP A 462 17.25 17.84 -26.54
C TRP A 462 16.30 18.75 -25.78
N ARG A 463 15.52 19.60 -26.45
CA ARG A 463 14.50 20.44 -25.80
C ARG A 463 13.41 19.62 -25.12
N ALA A 464 13.04 18.48 -25.68
CA ALA A 464 12.06 17.58 -25.05
C ALA A 464 12.57 16.98 -23.73
N THR A 465 13.87 16.62 -23.68
CA THR A 465 14.49 16.04 -22.47
C THR A 465 14.88 17.09 -21.40
N GLU A 466 15.05 18.37 -21.78
CA GLU A 466 15.33 19.47 -20.83
C GLU A 466 14.09 20.05 -20.14
N ARG A 467 12.88 19.72 -20.59
CA ARG A 467 11.63 20.22 -19.99
C ARG A 467 11.31 19.45 -18.69
N VAL A 468 12.00 19.84 -17.63
CA VAL A 468 11.69 19.36 -16.25
C VAL A 468 10.94 20.47 -15.53
N GLY A 469 9.59 20.37 -15.48
CA GLY A 469 8.72 21.27 -14.73
C GLY A 469 7.79 20.47 -13.81
N TRP A 470 7.44 21.01 -12.66
CA TRP A 470 6.44 20.44 -11.76
C TRP A 470 5.11 20.24 -12.51
N GLY A 471 4.66 18.99 -12.65
CA GLY A 471 3.40 18.64 -13.29
C GLY A 471 3.48 18.25 -14.78
N MET A 472 4.66 18.16 -15.40
CA MET A 472 4.83 17.62 -16.74
C MET A 472 5.22 16.15 -16.69
N ALA A 473 4.68 15.34 -17.62
CA ALA A 473 5.10 13.95 -17.80
C ALA A 473 6.61 13.91 -18.13
N GLN A 474 7.36 13.13 -17.36
CA GLN A 474 8.79 12.91 -17.63
C GLN A 474 8.95 12.02 -18.86
N ASP A 475 9.94 12.34 -19.70
CA ASP A 475 10.32 11.48 -20.81
C ASP A 475 10.77 10.11 -20.26
N PRO A 476 10.14 9.02 -20.65
CA PRO A 476 10.44 7.68 -20.10
C PRO A 476 11.85 7.20 -20.49
N ARG A 477 12.46 7.76 -21.53
CA ARG A 477 13.76 7.34 -22.08
C ARG A 477 14.66 8.52 -22.45
N PRO A 478 15.03 9.37 -21.48
CA PRO A 478 15.74 10.63 -21.73
C PRO A 478 17.17 10.45 -22.29
N SER A 479 17.71 9.24 -22.31
CA SER A 479 19.05 8.91 -22.81
C SER A 479 19.07 8.43 -24.28
N LEU A 480 17.92 8.28 -24.95
CA LEU A 480 17.82 7.82 -26.33
C LEU A 480 17.54 8.99 -27.31
N CYS A 481 18.13 8.93 -28.51
CA CYS A 481 17.73 9.83 -29.60
C CYS A 481 16.33 9.47 -30.13
N GLY A 482 15.70 10.37 -30.89
CA GLY A 482 14.36 10.16 -31.42
C GLY A 482 14.18 8.86 -32.19
N ASP A 483 15.15 8.50 -33.06
CA ASP A 483 15.08 7.27 -33.85
C ASP A 483 15.24 5.99 -33.03
N CYS A 484 16.02 6.00 -31.95
CA CYS A 484 16.17 4.87 -31.06
C CYS A 484 14.97 4.74 -30.16
N ASP A 485 14.36 5.84 -29.74
CA ASP A 485 13.15 5.88 -28.94
C ASP A 485 11.95 5.33 -29.72
N GLN A 486 11.77 5.77 -30.98
CA GLN A 486 10.72 5.22 -31.87
C GLN A 486 10.89 3.73 -32.17
N ARG A 487 12.13 3.25 -32.37
CA ARG A 487 12.38 1.81 -32.56
C ARG A 487 12.00 1.00 -31.31
N HIS A 488 12.28 1.53 -30.13
CA HIS A 488 11.85 0.89 -28.87
C HIS A 488 10.33 0.87 -28.71
N GLU A 489 9.61 1.88 -29.21
CA GLU A 489 8.13 1.86 -29.22
C GLU A 489 7.58 0.81 -30.17
N THR A 490 8.15 0.69 -31.37
CA THR A 490 7.71 -0.33 -32.35
C THR A 490 8.01 -1.76 -31.90
N ASP A 491 9.16 -2.00 -31.27
CA ASP A 491 9.50 -3.31 -30.70
C ASP A 491 8.58 -3.68 -29.52
N TRP A 492 8.21 -2.69 -28.69
CA TRP A 492 7.31 -2.90 -27.57
C TRP A 492 5.86 -3.17 -28.02
N GLU A 493 5.38 -2.52 -29.08
CA GLU A 493 4.07 -2.78 -29.69
C GLU A 493 3.96 -4.19 -30.30
N GLN A 494 5.05 -4.73 -30.85
CA GLN A 494 5.10 -6.10 -31.38
C GLN A 494 5.10 -7.16 -30.27
N VAL A 495 5.69 -6.87 -29.12
CA VAL A 495 5.75 -7.80 -27.95
C VAL A 495 4.47 -7.70 -27.09
N TRP A 496 3.80 -6.54 -27.06
CA TRP A 496 2.59 -6.31 -26.24
C TRP A 496 1.56 -5.43 -26.95
N PRO A 497 0.80 -5.96 -27.92
CA PRO A 497 -0.20 -5.18 -28.67
C PRO A 497 -1.31 -4.71 -27.72
N GLY A 498 -1.48 -3.40 -27.59
CA GLY A 498 -2.58 -2.78 -26.83
C GLY A 498 -2.22 -2.14 -25.50
N ALA A 499 -0.95 -2.08 -25.08
CA ALA A 499 -0.54 -1.41 -23.85
C ALA A 499 -0.64 0.12 -23.91
N ILE A 500 -0.49 0.72 -25.08
CA ILE A 500 -0.40 2.18 -25.28
C ILE A 500 -1.77 2.85 -25.42
N ARG A 501 -2.83 2.12 -25.74
CA ARG A 501 -4.16 2.73 -25.95
C ARG A 501 -4.89 3.17 -24.67
N ARG A 502 -4.41 2.78 -23.49
CA ARG A 502 -5.10 3.12 -22.23
C ARG A 502 -4.79 4.50 -21.68
N ASP A 503 -3.65 5.07 -22.02
CA ASP A 503 -3.25 6.39 -21.49
C ASP A 503 -3.77 7.56 -22.33
N GLN A 504 -4.16 7.33 -23.60
CA GLN A 504 -4.71 8.38 -24.47
C GLN A 504 -6.23 8.52 -24.41
N GLU A 505 -6.97 7.50 -23.94
CA GLU A 505 -8.44 7.59 -23.75
C GLU A 505 -8.85 8.20 -22.40
N GLN A 506 -7.93 8.42 -21.47
CA GLN A 506 -8.25 9.02 -20.16
C GLN A 506 -8.24 10.56 -20.15
N ASP A 507 -7.80 11.22 -21.22
CA ASP A 507 -7.70 12.70 -21.27
C ASP A 507 -8.81 13.41 -22.05
N GLN A 508 -9.81 12.67 -22.58
CA GLN A 508 -10.89 13.30 -23.38
C GLN A 508 -12.28 13.22 -22.79
N ASP A 509 -12.49 12.58 -21.63
CA ASP A 509 -13.82 12.52 -21.00
C ASP A 509 -13.79 12.96 -19.52
N GLN A 510 -13.44 14.21 -19.25
CA GLN A 510 -13.81 14.88 -18.00
C GLN A 510 -15.13 15.64 -18.16
N ALA A 511 -16.19 14.92 -18.46
CA ALA A 511 -17.54 15.26 -18.03
C ALA A 511 -17.94 14.20 -17.01
N VAL A 512 -17.96 14.57 -15.75
CA VAL A 512 -18.33 13.72 -14.61
C VAL A 512 -19.78 13.25 -14.80
N PRO A 513 -20.05 11.98 -15.12
CA PRO A 513 -21.33 11.38 -14.79
C PRO A 513 -21.19 10.80 -13.39
N GLU A 514 -22.17 11.08 -12.52
CA GLU A 514 -22.38 10.39 -11.25
C GLU A 514 -22.14 8.88 -11.43
N GLN A 515 -20.97 8.40 -11.03
CA GLN A 515 -20.70 6.97 -10.95
C GLN A 515 -21.56 6.43 -9.83
N LYS A 516 -22.71 5.85 -10.18
CA LYS A 516 -23.41 4.91 -9.31
C LYS A 516 -22.39 3.87 -8.88
N ALA A 517 -22.03 3.90 -7.59
CA ALA A 517 -21.16 2.90 -6.99
C ALA A 517 -21.73 1.52 -7.29
N THR A 518 -21.03 0.78 -8.16
CA THR A 518 -21.41 -0.61 -8.45
C THR A 518 -20.94 -1.47 -7.29
N GLY A 519 -21.88 -2.02 -6.55
CA GLY A 519 -21.61 -2.91 -5.43
C GLY A 519 -20.86 -4.19 -5.82
N TRP A 520 -20.24 -4.84 -4.84
CA TRP A 520 -19.49 -6.06 -5.08
C TRP A 520 -20.31 -7.18 -5.73
N LEU A 521 -21.61 -7.27 -5.43
CA LEU A 521 -22.54 -8.20 -6.07
C LEU A 521 -22.91 -7.80 -7.51
N SER A 522 -22.85 -6.51 -7.86
CA SER A 522 -23.17 -6.03 -9.20
C SER A 522 -22.07 -6.28 -10.23
N ARG A 523 -20.83 -6.49 -9.78
CA ARG A 523 -19.68 -6.85 -10.65
C ARG A 523 -19.83 -8.22 -11.33
N LEU A 524 -20.74 -9.07 -10.83
CA LEU A 524 -20.98 -10.40 -11.39
C LEU A 524 -22.17 -10.44 -12.36
N ARG A 525 -22.86 -9.33 -12.58
CA ARG A 525 -24.07 -9.26 -13.45
C ARG A 525 -23.79 -8.76 -14.86
N ARG A 526 -22.56 -8.47 -15.21
CA ARG A 526 -22.17 -8.08 -16.57
C ARG A 526 -21.35 -9.15 -17.24
#